data_907318d4b0fe59dc329d245cb8172146
#
_entry.id   907318d4b0fe59dc329d245cb8172146
#
_cell.length_a   1.000
_cell.length_b   1.000
_cell.length_c   1.000
_cell.angle_alpha   90.00
_cell.angle_beta   90.00
_cell.angle_gamma   90.00
#
_symmetry.space_group_name_H-M   'P 1'
#
loop_
_entity.id
_entity.type
_entity.pdbx_description
1 polymer ?
#
loop_
_entity_poly.entity_id
_entity_poly.type
_entity_poly.pdbx_seq_one_letter_code
_entity_poly.pdbx_strand_id
1 'polypeptide(L)'
;MTLLQTQNLSAFYGDFQALFGINVTVEEGETVAVIGANGAGKTTFLRAIAGALETAPNMVLFEGRPIGHHTAHDVVRLGIAMTPEGRRLFPSLSVEENLQLGGYSKRPGPWNLKRVYELFPRLRELRHLAATDLSGGQQQMTAVGRALMSNPRLLLCDELSLGLAPVVIRDIYECLGKIAAEGTTVVLVEQDINRALDASARFYCFLEGRVALSAPCRGFDRGAITSAYFGV
;
A
#
# COMPACT_ATOMS: atom_id res chain seq x y z
N MET A 1 -10.58 -10.92 -11.93
CA MET A 1 -11.71 -10.88 -10.96
C MET A 1 -11.49 -9.69 -10.04
N THR A 2 -12.51 -8.82 -9.86
CA THR A 2 -12.38 -7.63 -9.03
C THR A 2 -12.15 -8.01 -7.56
N LEU A 3 -10.99 -7.66 -7.01
CA LEU A 3 -10.62 -7.94 -5.63
C LEU A 3 -11.07 -6.82 -4.70
N LEU A 4 -10.81 -5.55 -5.08
CA LEU A 4 -11.21 -4.37 -4.33
C LEU A 4 -12.02 -3.44 -5.23
N GLN A 5 -13.09 -2.88 -4.68
CA GLN A 5 -13.87 -1.83 -5.33
C GLN A 5 -14.25 -0.76 -4.30
N THR A 6 -14.15 0.51 -4.68
CA THR A 6 -14.77 1.61 -3.92
C THR A 6 -15.94 2.18 -4.71
N GLN A 7 -17.03 2.50 -4.02
CA GLN A 7 -18.26 3.01 -4.59
C GLN A 7 -18.63 4.34 -3.92
N ASN A 8 -18.43 5.45 -4.64
CA ASN A 8 -18.66 6.81 -4.15
C ASN A 8 -18.01 7.04 -2.77
N LEU A 9 -16.80 6.50 -2.57
CA LEU A 9 -16.11 6.56 -1.29
C LEU A 9 -15.89 8.01 -0.89
N SER A 10 -16.52 8.40 0.21
CA SER A 10 -16.36 9.67 0.89
C SER A 10 -15.81 9.43 2.29
N ALA A 11 -14.83 10.23 2.71
CA ALA A 11 -14.18 10.06 4.00
C ALA A 11 -13.95 11.41 4.67
N PHE A 12 -14.03 11.41 6.00
CA PHE A 12 -14.04 12.60 6.83
C PHE A 12 -13.05 12.49 7.99
N TYR A 13 -12.46 13.61 8.38
CA TYR A 13 -11.77 13.82 9.65
C TYR A 13 -12.56 14.83 10.47
N GLY A 14 -13.42 14.36 11.38
CA GLY A 14 -14.43 15.21 12.01
C GLY A 14 -15.34 15.80 10.93
N ASP A 15 -15.45 17.11 10.88
CA ASP A 15 -16.29 17.82 9.89
C ASP A 15 -15.56 18.07 8.54
N PHE A 16 -14.26 17.79 8.47
CA PHE A 16 -13.49 18.00 7.25
C PHE A 16 -13.60 16.80 6.30
N GLN A 17 -14.21 17.01 5.14
CA GLN A 17 -14.27 16.00 4.08
C GLN A 17 -12.97 15.96 3.30
N ALA A 18 -12.32 14.81 3.25
CA ALA A 18 -11.05 14.59 2.58
C ALA A 18 -11.18 13.78 1.27
N LEU A 19 -12.25 12.98 1.11
CA LEU A 19 -12.53 12.24 -0.13
C LEU A 19 -13.96 12.50 -0.60
N PHE A 20 -14.12 12.69 -1.92
CA PHE A 20 -15.37 13.12 -2.53
C PHE A 20 -15.79 12.14 -3.63
N GLY A 21 -16.41 11.03 -3.27
CA GLY A 21 -17.01 10.10 -4.23
C GLY A 21 -15.99 9.31 -5.06
N ILE A 22 -14.94 8.78 -4.42
CA ILE A 22 -13.88 8.00 -5.09
C ILE A 22 -14.42 6.66 -5.58
N ASN A 23 -14.25 6.39 -6.87
CA ASN A 23 -14.55 5.12 -7.51
C ASN A 23 -13.26 4.52 -8.08
N VAL A 24 -12.76 3.46 -7.46
CA VAL A 24 -11.55 2.72 -7.82
C VAL A 24 -11.89 1.25 -7.88
N THR A 25 -11.36 0.54 -8.86
CA THR A 25 -11.40 -0.92 -8.96
C THR A 25 -10.00 -1.47 -9.04
N VAL A 26 -9.75 -2.59 -8.37
CA VAL A 26 -8.46 -3.31 -8.39
C VAL A 26 -8.75 -4.77 -8.68
N GLU A 27 -8.18 -5.28 -9.76
CA GLU A 27 -8.31 -6.69 -10.12
C GLU A 27 -7.31 -7.55 -9.34
N GLU A 28 -7.64 -8.82 -9.15
CA GLU A 28 -6.74 -9.76 -8.47
C GLU A 28 -5.43 -9.93 -9.23
N GLY A 29 -4.31 -9.87 -8.52
CA GLY A 29 -2.97 -10.04 -9.07
C GLY A 29 -2.40 -8.82 -9.81
N GLU A 30 -3.14 -7.69 -9.91
CA GLU A 30 -2.59 -6.50 -10.53
C GLU A 30 -1.87 -5.57 -9.52
N THR A 31 -0.97 -4.75 -10.03
CA THR A 31 -0.46 -3.58 -9.31
C THR A 31 -1.11 -2.32 -9.87
N VAL A 32 -1.75 -1.54 -9.00
CA VAL A 32 -2.42 -0.28 -9.32
C VAL A 32 -1.73 0.88 -8.62
N ALA A 33 -1.38 1.92 -9.36
CA ALA A 33 -0.84 3.14 -8.77
C ALA A 33 -1.95 4.15 -8.41
N VAL A 34 -1.79 4.81 -7.27
CA VAL A 34 -2.53 6.02 -6.91
C VAL A 34 -1.53 7.16 -6.80
N ILE A 35 -1.59 8.09 -7.74
CA ILE A 35 -0.69 9.25 -7.84
C ILE A 35 -1.45 10.54 -7.53
N GLY A 36 -0.75 11.59 -7.19
CA GLY A 36 -1.32 12.91 -6.89
C GLY A 36 -0.42 13.70 -5.95
N ALA A 37 -0.62 15.00 -5.89
CA ALA A 37 0.13 15.91 -5.03
C ALA A 37 -0.08 15.57 -3.52
N ASN A 38 0.75 16.17 -2.67
CA ASN A 38 0.54 16.09 -1.23
C ASN A 38 -0.81 16.73 -0.87
N GLY A 39 -1.57 16.07 0.00
CA GLY A 39 -2.92 16.51 0.34
C GLY A 39 -4.01 16.09 -0.65
N ALA A 40 -3.69 15.41 -1.77
CA ALA A 40 -4.70 14.96 -2.74
C ALA A 40 -5.64 13.86 -2.23
N GLY A 41 -5.45 13.33 -1.00
CA GLY A 41 -6.31 12.30 -0.40
C GLY A 41 -5.79 10.87 -0.51
N LYS A 42 -4.58 10.64 -1.06
CA LYS A 42 -4.01 9.30 -1.28
C LYS A 42 -3.92 8.44 -0.01
N THR A 43 -3.27 8.96 1.03
CA THR A 43 -3.17 8.27 2.34
C THR A 43 -4.54 8.09 2.99
N THR A 44 -5.46 9.05 2.84
CA THR A 44 -6.83 8.94 3.35
C THR A 44 -7.56 7.78 2.66
N PHE A 45 -7.39 7.63 1.35
CA PHE A 45 -7.92 6.51 0.58
C PHE A 45 -7.40 5.16 1.11
N LEU A 46 -6.09 5.03 1.31
CA LEU A 46 -5.53 3.80 1.88
C LEU A 46 -6.04 3.53 3.31
N ARG A 47 -6.16 4.56 4.14
CA ARG A 47 -6.69 4.42 5.52
C ARG A 47 -8.14 3.98 5.54
N ALA A 48 -8.97 4.47 4.62
CA ALA A 48 -10.35 4.03 4.47
C ALA A 48 -10.44 2.55 4.10
N ILE A 49 -9.64 2.08 3.14
CA ILE A 49 -9.59 0.66 2.76
C ILE A 49 -9.04 -0.21 3.90
N ALA A 50 -8.02 0.27 4.62
CA ALA A 50 -7.39 -0.46 5.72
C ALA A 50 -8.23 -0.49 7.02
N GLY A 51 -9.43 0.11 7.04
CA GLY A 51 -10.27 0.19 8.24
C GLY A 51 -9.68 1.06 9.35
N ALA A 52 -8.71 1.94 9.01
CA ALA A 52 -8.13 2.93 9.91
C ALA A 52 -8.88 4.26 9.88
N LEU A 53 -9.84 4.41 8.98
CA LEU A 53 -10.80 5.50 8.90
C LEU A 53 -12.15 4.89 8.53
N GLU A 54 -13.15 5.09 9.38
CA GLU A 54 -14.49 4.53 9.18
C GLU A 54 -15.20 5.18 8.01
N THR A 55 -15.89 4.35 7.21
CA THR A 55 -16.72 4.77 6.09
C THR A 55 -18.06 4.04 6.09
N ALA A 56 -19.00 4.45 5.25
CA ALA A 56 -20.24 3.70 5.14
C ALA A 56 -19.98 2.27 4.60
N PRO A 57 -20.72 1.25 5.05
CA PRO A 57 -20.45 -0.15 4.77
C PRO A 57 -20.19 -0.47 3.29
N ASN A 58 -21.04 0.05 2.41
CA ASN A 58 -21.01 -0.26 0.98
C ASN A 58 -20.02 0.59 0.17
N MET A 59 -19.31 1.52 0.80
CA MET A 59 -18.34 2.38 0.11
C MET A 59 -17.04 1.65 -0.22
N VAL A 60 -16.71 0.59 0.51
CA VAL A 60 -15.54 -0.26 0.24
C VAL A 60 -16.01 -1.71 0.17
N LEU A 61 -15.75 -2.35 -0.96
CA LEU A 61 -16.05 -3.75 -1.19
C LEU A 61 -14.75 -4.53 -1.39
N PHE A 62 -14.59 -5.62 -0.67
CA PHE A 62 -13.49 -6.57 -0.85
C PHE A 62 -14.09 -7.94 -1.21
N GLU A 63 -13.71 -8.50 -2.36
CA GLU A 63 -14.32 -9.71 -2.93
C GLU A 63 -15.86 -9.59 -3.04
N GLY A 64 -16.36 -8.41 -3.39
CA GLY A 64 -17.80 -8.12 -3.48
C GLY A 64 -18.52 -7.97 -2.14
N ARG A 65 -17.83 -8.09 -0.99
CA ARG A 65 -18.40 -7.96 0.36
C ARG A 65 -18.15 -6.58 0.93
N PRO A 66 -19.15 -5.91 1.51
CA PRO A 66 -18.97 -4.60 2.16
C PRO A 66 -18.06 -4.69 3.37
N ILE A 67 -17.03 -3.84 3.41
CA ILE A 67 -16.06 -3.78 4.50
C ILE A 67 -15.85 -2.38 5.08
N GLY A 68 -16.52 -1.35 4.57
CA GLY A 68 -16.26 0.04 4.97
C GLY A 68 -16.45 0.34 6.46
N HIS A 69 -17.20 -0.49 7.17
CA HIS A 69 -17.41 -0.41 8.63
C HIS A 69 -16.50 -1.32 9.46
N HIS A 70 -15.61 -2.07 8.81
CA HIS A 70 -14.71 -2.99 9.52
C HIS A 70 -13.56 -2.22 10.16
N THR A 71 -13.14 -2.70 11.34
CA THR A 71 -11.93 -2.18 11.99
C THR A 71 -10.68 -2.63 11.27
N ALA A 72 -9.56 -1.94 11.47
CA ALA A 72 -8.26 -2.35 10.88
C ALA A 72 -7.88 -3.80 11.27
N HIS A 73 -8.25 -4.23 12.48
CA HIS A 73 -8.06 -5.61 12.93
C HIS A 73 -8.81 -6.62 12.05
N ASP A 74 -10.09 -6.34 11.74
CA ASP A 74 -10.92 -7.21 10.92
C ASP A 74 -10.43 -7.22 9.46
N VAL A 75 -10.06 -6.06 8.94
CA VAL A 75 -9.54 -5.88 7.57
C VAL A 75 -8.27 -6.70 7.34
N VAL A 76 -7.34 -6.73 8.31
CA VAL A 76 -6.13 -7.58 8.21
C VAL A 76 -6.50 -9.07 8.16
N ARG A 77 -7.51 -9.50 8.91
CA ARG A 77 -8.00 -10.89 8.90
C ARG A 77 -8.65 -11.29 7.57
N LEU A 78 -9.24 -10.34 6.86
CA LEU A 78 -9.75 -10.55 5.50
C LEU A 78 -8.62 -10.71 4.47
N GLY A 79 -7.41 -10.25 4.78
CA GLY A 79 -6.24 -10.35 3.90
C GLY A 79 -5.86 -9.04 3.22
N ILE A 80 -6.16 -7.92 3.83
CA ILE A 80 -5.66 -6.59 3.41
C ILE A 80 -4.61 -6.15 4.42
N ALA A 81 -3.39 -5.89 3.97
CA ALA A 81 -2.33 -5.34 4.81
C ALA A 81 -1.85 -4.01 4.28
N MET A 82 -1.38 -3.15 5.18
CA MET A 82 -0.86 -1.83 4.82
C MET A 82 0.57 -1.64 5.32
N THR A 83 1.44 -1.16 4.44
CA THR A 83 2.72 -0.56 4.80
C THR A 83 2.52 0.96 4.83
N PRO A 84 2.39 1.57 6.01
CA PRO A 84 2.08 2.99 6.13
C PRO A 84 3.31 3.86 5.85
N GLU A 85 3.08 5.11 5.49
CA GLU A 85 4.11 6.15 5.48
C GLU A 85 4.82 6.23 6.85
N GLY A 86 6.13 6.47 6.83
CA GLY A 86 6.96 6.56 8.04
C GLY A 86 7.24 5.21 8.70
N ARG A 87 7.00 4.09 7.97
CA ARG A 87 7.39 2.71 8.33
C ARG A 87 6.69 2.16 9.58
N ARG A 88 6.43 2.97 10.60
CA ARG A 88 5.70 2.64 11.84
C ARG A 88 6.16 1.32 12.48
N LEU A 89 7.47 1.12 12.55
CA LEU A 89 8.04 0.00 13.31
C LEU A 89 7.91 0.24 14.81
N PHE A 90 7.93 -0.84 15.57
CA PHE A 90 8.05 -0.78 17.02
C PHE A 90 9.52 -0.54 17.37
N PRO A 91 9.90 0.64 17.90
CA PRO A 91 11.29 1.06 17.98
C PRO A 91 12.17 0.16 18.85
N SER A 92 11.60 -0.31 19.97
CA SER A 92 12.31 -1.15 20.95
C SER A 92 12.36 -2.63 20.59
N LEU A 93 11.60 -3.06 19.58
CA LEU A 93 11.59 -4.45 19.13
C LEU A 93 12.65 -4.68 18.06
N SER A 94 13.22 -5.88 18.04
CA SER A 94 14.11 -6.34 16.99
C SER A 94 13.41 -6.43 15.63
N VAL A 95 14.20 -6.59 14.56
CA VAL A 95 13.68 -6.88 13.22
C VAL A 95 12.76 -8.11 13.25
N GLU A 96 13.23 -9.21 13.85
CA GLU A 96 12.47 -10.47 13.89
C GLU A 96 11.16 -10.32 14.65
N GLU A 97 11.17 -9.65 15.80
CA GLU A 97 9.95 -9.39 16.58
C GLU A 97 8.97 -8.49 15.81
N ASN A 98 9.48 -7.43 15.14
CA ASN A 98 8.64 -6.61 14.27
C ASN A 98 7.99 -7.46 13.16
N LEU A 99 8.73 -8.36 12.52
CA LEU A 99 8.19 -9.25 11.50
C LEU A 99 7.13 -10.20 12.09
N GLN A 100 7.41 -10.84 13.22
CA GLN A 100 6.51 -11.79 13.88
C GLN A 100 5.17 -11.18 14.27
N LEU A 101 5.16 -9.90 14.68
CA LEU A 101 3.92 -9.17 14.95
C LEU A 101 2.99 -9.10 13.74
N GLY A 102 3.53 -9.07 12.51
CA GLY A 102 2.73 -9.11 11.29
C GLY A 102 1.91 -10.40 11.13
N GLY A 103 2.39 -11.50 11.71
CA GLY A 103 1.73 -12.80 11.65
C GLY A 103 0.61 -13.03 12.67
N TYR A 104 0.23 -12.03 13.47
CA TYR A 104 -0.73 -12.19 14.58
C TYR A 104 -2.11 -12.67 14.11
N SER A 105 -2.51 -12.37 12.89
CA SER A 105 -3.80 -12.80 12.32
C SER A 105 -3.87 -14.31 12.05
N LYS A 106 -2.71 -15.01 12.05
CA LYS A 106 -2.57 -16.44 11.73
C LYS A 106 -3.22 -16.86 10.41
N ARG A 107 -3.34 -15.91 9.47
CA ARG A 107 -3.88 -16.19 8.15
C ARG A 107 -2.97 -17.19 7.43
N PRO A 108 -3.49 -18.27 6.85
CA PRO A 108 -2.69 -19.22 6.09
C PRO A 108 -2.19 -18.58 4.79
N GLY A 109 -0.98 -18.99 4.36
CA GLY A 109 -0.41 -18.53 3.11
C GLY A 109 1.10 -18.79 3.04
N PRO A 110 1.74 -18.35 1.96
CA PRO A 110 3.14 -18.65 1.70
C PRO A 110 4.12 -17.86 2.57
N TRP A 111 3.69 -16.68 3.07
CA TRP A 111 4.59 -15.76 3.77
C TRP A 111 4.84 -16.21 5.21
N ASN A 112 6.09 -16.33 5.54
CA ASN A 112 6.63 -16.65 6.86
C ASN A 112 8.04 -16.04 6.99
N LEU A 113 8.66 -16.09 8.17
CA LEU A 113 9.99 -15.51 8.39
C LEU A 113 11.03 -15.98 7.37
N LYS A 114 11.03 -17.28 7.02
CA LYS A 114 11.97 -17.82 6.04
C LYS A 114 11.83 -17.12 4.69
N ARG A 115 10.59 -17.02 4.17
CA ARG A 115 10.33 -16.36 2.87
C ARG A 115 10.60 -14.86 2.89
N VAL A 116 10.29 -14.18 4.00
CA VAL A 116 10.64 -12.77 4.16
C VAL A 116 12.16 -12.57 4.13
N TYR A 117 12.93 -13.47 4.74
CA TYR A 117 14.40 -13.42 4.69
C TYR A 117 14.97 -13.85 3.33
N GLU A 118 14.28 -14.67 2.55
CA GLU A 118 14.63 -14.97 1.16
C GLU A 118 14.40 -13.75 0.26
N LEU A 119 13.32 -12.99 0.50
CA LEU A 119 13.02 -11.75 -0.21
C LEU A 119 13.97 -10.61 0.19
N PHE A 120 14.28 -10.49 1.48
CA PHE A 120 15.14 -9.47 2.08
C PHE A 120 16.31 -10.11 2.86
N PRO A 121 17.34 -10.66 2.20
CA PRO A 121 18.40 -11.41 2.89
C PRO A 121 19.12 -10.59 3.97
N ARG A 122 19.25 -9.28 3.77
CA ARG A 122 19.89 -8.39 4.74
C ARG A 122 19.16 -8.37 6.08
N LEU A 123 17.83 -8.51 6.10
CA LEU A 123 17.06 -8.55 7.36
C LEU A 123 17.40 -9.76 8.21
N ARG A 124 17.78 -10.90 7.59
CA ARG A 124 18.22 -12.09 8.34
C ARG A 124 19.48 -11.83 9.15
N GLU A 125 20.42 -11.10 8.57
CA GLU A 125 21.68 -10.73 9.25
C GLU A 125 21.43 -9.77 10.42
N LEU A 126 20.42 -8.91 10.27
CA LEU A 126 20.06 -7.86 11.22
C LEU A 126 18.94 -8.25 12.18
N ARG A 127 18.50 -9.51 12.18
CA ARG A 127 17.26 -9.96 12.83
C ARG A 127 17.16 -9.64 14.32
N HIS A 128 18.30 -9.52 14.99
CA HIS A 128 18.38 -9.24 16.44
C HIS A 128 18.60 -7.75 16.78
N LEU A 129 18.81 -6.89 15.78
CA LEU A 129 18.96 -5.46 15.98
C LEU A 129 17.60 -4.80 16.23
N ALA A 130 17.58 -3.80 17.12
CA ALA A 130 16.40 -2.98 17.34
C ALA A 130 16.08 -2.14 16.09
N ALA A 131 14.79 -1.84 15.88
CA ALA A 131 14.35 -1.06 14.72
C ALA A 131 15.00 0.35 14.67
N THR A 132 15.39 0.91 15.79
CA THR A 132 16.11 2.19 15.90
C THR A 132 17.50 2.16 15.28
N ASP A 133 18.15 0.99 15.26
CA ASP A 133 19.54 0.83 14.81
C ASP A 133 19.63 0.56 13.29
N LEU A 134 18.49 0.49 12.63
CA LEU A 134 18.39 0.23 11.21
C LEU A 134 18.48 1.50 10.37
N SER A 135 19.12 1.40 9.20
CA SER A 135 19.01 2.43 8.17
C SER A 135 17.58 2.59 7.68
N GLY A 136 17.24 3.73 7.07
CA GLY A 136 15.92 3.99 6.54
C GLY A 136 15.41 2.92 5.56
N GLY A 137 16.28 2.40 4.70
CA GLY A 137 15.95 1.32 3.77
C GLY A 137 15.68 -0.02 4.47
N GLN A 138 16.49 -0.35 5.48
CA GLN A 138 16.29 -1.56 6.28
C GLN A 138 14.98 -1.50 7.08
N GLN A 139 14.65 -0.33 7.63
CA GLN A 139 13.35 -0.10 8.27
C GLN A 139 12.19 -0.28 7.29
N GLN A 140 12.34 0.22 6.06
CA GLN A 140 11.31 0.09 5.01
C GLN A 140 11.11 -1.38 4.61
N MET A 141 12.19 -2.12 4.38
CA MET A 141 12.14 -3.57 4.10
C MET A 141 11.50 -4.34 5.26
N THR A 142 11.79 -3.97 6.52
CA THR A 142 11.16 -4.56 7.70
C THR A 142 9.66 -4.27 7.75
N ALA A 143 9.24 -3.04 7.41
CA ALA A 143 7.82 -2.67 7.38
C ALA A 143 7.04 -3.44 6.29
N VAL A 144 7.61 -3.58 5.09
CA VAL A 144 7.04 -4.41 4.01
C VAL A 144 7.00 -5.88 4.45
N GLY A 145 8.10 -6.42 4.98
CA GLY A 145 8.17 -7.79 5.49
C GLY A 145 7.13 -8.06 6.58
N ARG A 146 6.93 -7.13 7.51
CA ARG A 146 5.88 -7.22 8.54
C ARG A 146 4.49 -7.29 7.93
N ALA A 147 4.19 -6.49 6.90
CA ALA A 147 2.91 -6.54 6.20
C ALA A 147 2.72 -7.90 5.51
N LEU A 148 3.75 -8.45 4.86
CA LEU A 148 3.71 -9.77 4.20
C LEU A 148 3.47 -10.92 5.18
N MET A 149 3.97 -10.84 6.40
CA MET A 149 3.74 -11.87 7.43
C MET A 149 2.26 -12.09 7.76
N SER A 150 1.37 -11.14 7.44
CA SER A 150 -0.08 -11.34 7.55
C SER A 150 -0.68 -12.18 6.41
N ASN A 151 0.13 -12.61 5.44
CA ASN A 151 -0.30 -13.32 4.23
C ASN A 151 -1.40 -12.57 3.46
N PRO A 152 -1.14 -11.32 3.01
CA PRO A 152 -2.16 -10.50 2.38
C PRO A 152 -2.49 -10.98 0.97
N ARG A 153 -3.76 -10.84 0.56
CA ARG A 153 -4.20 -10.86 -0.83
C ARG A 153 -4.07 -9.48 -1.48
N LEU A 154 -4.21 -8.43 -0.65
CA LEU A 154 -4.06 -7.03 -1.05
C LEU A 154 -3.04 -6.35 -0.14
N LEU A 155 -1.96 -5.86 -0.71
CA LEU A 155 -0.94 -5.06 -0.03
C LEU A 155 -1.11 -3.59 -0.43
N LEU A 156 -1.36 -2.75 0.56
CA LEU A 156 -1.45 -1.30 0.42
C LEU A 156 -0.10 -0.69 0.79
N CYS A 157 0.51 0.06 -0.12
CA CYS A 157 1.83 0.65 0.04
C CYS A 157 1.72 2.19 0.00
N ASP A 158 2.03 2.85 1.11
CA ASP A 158 1.97 4.31 1.24
C ASP A 158 3.36 4.92 1.20
N GLU A 159 3.73 5.55 0.07
CA GLU A 159 4.96 6.29 -0.16
C GLU A 159 6.25 5.54 0.26
N LEU A 160 6.45 4.33 -0.30
CA LEU A 160 7.58 3.46 0.07
C LEU A 160 8.96 4.08 -0.21
N SER A 161 9.03 4.99 -1.19
CA SER A 161 10.29 5.59 -1.66
C SER A 161 10.73 6.81 -0.85
N LEU A 162 9.85 7.35 0.01
CA LEU A 162 10.08 8.62 0.69
C LEU A 162 11.34 8.61 1.58
N GLY A 163 12.27 9.53 1.31
CA GLY A 163 13.49 9.71 2.10
C GLY A 163 14.52 8.58 1.99
N LEU A 164 14.47 7.80 0.91
CA LEU A 164 15.40 6.71 0.64
C LEU A 164 16.38 7.03 -0.49
N ALA A 165 17.57 6.43 -0.42
CA ALA A 165 18.55 6.51 -1.49
C ALA A 165 18.08 5.76 -2.74
N PRO A 166 18.43 6.22 -3.97
CA PRO A 166 17.95 5.61 -5.23
C PRO A 166 18.21 4.11 -5.35
N VAL A 167 19.35 3.62 -4.86
CA VAL A 167 19.68 2.19 -4.90
C VAL A 167 18.72 1.36 -4.05
N VAL A 168 18.38 1.86 -2.86
CA VAL A 168 17.44 1.19 -1.93
C VAL A 168 16.02 1.16 -2.52
N ILE A 169 15.63 2.27 -3.15
CA ILE A 169 14.33 2.35 -3.82
C ILE A 169 14.22 1.28 -4.90
N ARG A 170 15.24 1.16 -5.76
CA ARG A 170 15.27 0.13 -6.80
C ARG A 170 15.11 -1.26 -6.21
N ASP A 171 15.85 -1.58 -5.15
CA ASP A 171 15.80 -2.90 -4.51
C ASP A 171 14.40 -3.20 -3.93
N ILE A 172 13.73 -2.19 -3.32
CA ILE A 172 12.35 -2.33 -2.82
C ILE A 172 11.37 -2.58 -3.96
N TYR A 173 11.47 -1.87 -5.07
CA TYR A 173 10.59 -2.04 -6.22
C TYR A 173 10.81 -3.38 -6.94
N GLU A 174 12.04 -3.87 -7.02
CA GLU A 174 12.32 -5.24 -7.50
C GLU A 174 11.65 -6.29 -6.60
N CYS A 175 11.66 -6.08 -5.29
CA CYS A 175 10.96 -6.94 -4.34
C CYS A 175 9.43 -6.85 -4.50
N LEU A 176 8.86 -5.66 -4.73
CA LEU A 176 7.43 -5.52 -5.03
C LEU A 176 7.03 -6.30 -6.29
N GLY A 177 7.86 -6.25 -7.33
CA GLY A 177 7.65 -7.06 -8.53
C GLY A 177 7.60 -8.57 -8.25
N LYS A 178 8.47 -9.07 -7.37
CA LYS A 178 8.45 -10.48 -6.92
C LYS A 178 7.19 -10.80 -6.12
N ILE A 179 6.79 -9.92 -5.20
CA ILE A 179 5.57 -10.06 -4.40
C ILE A 179 4.33 -10.15 -5.29
N ALA A 180 4.23 -9.26 -6.30
CA ALA A 180 3.13 -9.27 -7.27
C ALA A 180 3.14 -10.54 -8.13
N ALA A 181 4.32 -10.99 -8.58
CA ALA A 181 4.47 -12.22 -9.36
C ALA A 181 4.05 -13.49 -8.58
N GLU A 182 4.06 -13.45 -7.25
CA GLU A 182 3.53 -14.51 -6.38
C GLU A 182 2.01 -14.42 -6.16
N GLY A 183 1.31 -13.50 -6.84
CA GLY A 183 -0.14 -13.36 -6.82
C GLY A 183 -0.69 -12.38 -5.78
N THR A 184 0.16 -11.65 -5.06
CA THR A 184 -0.29 -10.58 -4.16
C THR A 184 -0.70 -9.36 -5.00
N THR A 185 -1.93 -8.89 -4.84
CA THR A 185 -2.41 -7.64 -5.44
C THR A 185 -1.80 -6.45 -4.71
N VAL A 186 -1.40 -5.41 -5.43
CA VAL A 186 -0.73 -4.25 -4.82
C VAL A 186 -1.45 -2.96 -5.19
N VAL A 187 -1.73 -2.10 -4.20
CA VAL A 187 -2.07 -0.69 -4.40
C VAL A 187 -0.89 0.14 -3.92
N LEU A 188 -0.26 0.86 -4.84
CA LEU A 188 0.93 1.66 -4.61
C LEU A 188 0.59 3.15 -4.65
N VAL A 189 0.73 3.83 -3.52
CA VAL A 189 0.66 5.30 -3.45
C VAL A 189 2.05 5.88 -3.57
N GLU A 190 2.27 6.79 -4.53
CA GLU A 190 3.56 7.42 -4.78
C GLU A 190 3.41 8.87 -5.25
N GLN A 191 4.46 9.66 -5.02
CA GLN A 191 4.60 11.02 -5.55
C GLN A 191 5.39 11.04 -6.87
N ASP A 192 6.36 10.11 -7.04
CA ASP A 192 7.11 9.96 -8.29
C ASP A 192 6.25 9.25 -9.34
N ILE A 193 5.70 10.05 -10.26
CA ILE A 193 4.81 9.57 -11.32
C ILE A 193 5.48 8.49 -12.15
N ASN A 194 6.74 8.70 -12.58
CA ASN A 194 7.42 7.76 -13.46
C ASN A 194 7.58 6.41 -12.80
N ARG A 195 8.02 6.40 -11.56
CA ARG A 195 8.21 5.18 -10.78
C ARG A 195 6.90 4.44 -10.53
N ALA A 196 5.84 5.17 -10.18
CA ALA A 196 4.51 4.61 -9.98
C ALA A 196 3.98 3.92 -11.24
N LEU A 197 4.12 4.58 -12.39
CA LEU A 197 3.66 4.04 -13.68
C LEU A 197 4.48 2.84 -14.14
N ASP A 198 5.81 2.89 -13.95
CA ASP A 198 6.70 1.78 -14.36
C ASP A 198 6.45 0.50 -13.55
N ALA A 199 5.97 0.64 -12.31
CA ALA A 199 5.67 -0.48 -11.41
C ALA A 199 4.23 -1.00 -11.50
N SER A 200 3.34 -0.35 -12.27
CA SER A 200 1.90 -0.60 -12.21
C SER A 200 1.29 -0.88 -13.58
N ALA A 201 0.19 -1.64 -13.59
CA ALA A 201 -0.60 -1.90 -14.81
C ALA A 201 -1.55 -0.75 -15.15
N ARG A 202 -2.14 -0.14 -14.13
CA ARG A 202 -3.08 0.99 -14.22
C ARG A 202 -2.78 2.02 -13.14
N PHE A 203 -3.28 3.24 -13.35
CA PHE A 203 -3.18 4.30 -12.35
C PHE A 203 -4.48 5.06 -12.19
N TYR A 204 -4.61 5.68 -11.01
CA TYR A 204 -5.59 6.70 -10.68
C TYR A 204 -4.86 7.96 -10.22
N CYS A 205 -5.10 9.09 -10.87
CA CYS A 205 -4.56 10.38 -10.45
C CYS A 205 -5.58 11.08 -9.56
N PHE A 206 -5.18 11.37 -8.32
CA PHE A 206 -6.02 12.07 -7.35
C PHE A 206 -5.70 13.56 -7.35
N LEU A 207 -6.74 14.37 -7.34
CA LEU A 207 -6.69 15.81 -7.17
C LEU A 207 -7.79 16.21 -6.20
N GLU A 208 -7.45 16.92 -5.13
CA GLU A 208 -8.40 17.45 -4.14
C GLU A 208 -9.48 16.45 -3.68
N GLY A 209 -9.03 15.24 -3.35
CA GLY A 209 -9.91 14.16 -2.86
C GLY A 209 -10.83 13.55 -3.93
N ARG A 210 -10.55 13.75 -5.21
CA ARG A 210 -11.30 13.19 -6.35
C ARG A 210 -10.37 12.42 -7.29
N VAL A 211 -10.93 11.51 -8.07
CA VAL A 211 -10.22 10.92 -9.22
C VAL A 211 -10.33 11.87 -10.38
N ALA A 212 -9.23 12.52 -10.74
CA ALA A 212 -9.16 13.44 -11.89
C ALA A 212 -8.92 12.69 -13.21
N LEU A 213 -8.15 11.58 -13.16
CA LEU A 213 -7.79 10.81 -14.33
C LEU A 213 -7.52 9.35 -13.93
N SER A 214 -7.86 8.40 -14.80
CA SER A 214 -7.47 7.00 -14.66
C SER A 214 -7.25 6.36 -16.02
N ALA A 215 -6.21 5.55 -16.16
CA ALA A 215 -5.89 4.85 -17.42
C ALA A 215 -4.96 3.64 -17.16
N PRO A 216 -4.79 2.75 -18.16
CA PRO A 216 -3.66 1.84 -18.22
C PRO A 216 -2.33 2.61 -18.27
N CYS A 217 -1.30 2.13 -17.57
CA CYS A 217 0.02 2.78 -17.59
C CYS A 217 0.73 2.62 -18.93
N ARG A 218 0.52 1.47 -19.59
CA ARG A 218 1.20 1.15 -20.85
C ARG A 218 0.64 1.98 -22.00
N GLY A 219 1.52 2.74 -22.67
CA GLY A 219 1.17 3.55 -23.84
C GLY A 219 0.43 4.85 -23.51
N PHE A 220 0.31 5.22 -22.23
CA PHE A 220 -0.31 6.46 -21.83
C PHE A 220 0.65 7.66 -21.98
N ASP A 221 0.12 8.80 -22.44
CA ASP A 221 0.89 10.06 -22.54
C ASP A 221 1.14 10.65 -21.14
N ARG A 222 2.41 10.63 -20.73
CA ARG A 222 2.82 11.18 -19.43
C ARG A 222 2.62 12.68 -19.31
N GLY A 223 2.56 13.41 -20.43
CA GLY A 223 2.24 14.85 -20.46
C GLY A 223 0.83 15.15 -19.96
N ALA A 224 -0.15 14.33 -20.35
CA ALA A 224 -1.53 14.46 -19.87
C ALA A 224 -1.67 14.23 -18.35
N ILE A 225 -0.79 13.40 -17.77
CA ILE A 225 -0.79 13.19 -16.30
C ILE A 225 -0.33 14.47 -15.59
N THR A 226 0.65 15.18 -16.14
CA THR A 226 1.16 16.42 -15.52
C THR A 226 0.04 17.46 -15.39
N SER A 227 -0.77 17.62 -16.42
CA SER A 227 -1.94 18.51 -16.37
C SER A 227 -2.95 18.07 -15.30
N ALA A 228 -3.31 16.79 -15.26
CA ALA A 228 -4.22 16.25 -14.25
C ALA A 228 -3.64 16.30 -12.82
N TYR A 229 -2.32 16.16 -12.68
CA TYR A 229 -1.63 16.18 -11.40
C TYR A 229 -1.59 17.59 -10.77
N PHE A 230 -1.42 18.63 -11.60
CA PHE A 230 -1.34 20.02 -11.15
C PHE A 230 -2.66 20.79 -11.29
N GLY A 231 -3.68 20.19 -11.91
CA GLY A 231 -4.98 20.84 -12.12
C GLY A 231 -4.97 21.96 -13.16
N VAL A 232 -4.10 21.87 -14.18
CA VAL A 232 -3.92 22.86 -15.25
C VAL A 232 -4.20 22.28 -16.62
#